data_8b5eee81487eb90c0a5b9b33d6b5d3c0
#
_entry.id   8b5eee81487eb90c0a5b9b33d6b5d3c0
#
_cell.length_a   1.000
_cell.length_b   1.000
_cell.length_c   1.000
_cell.angle_alpha   90.00
_cell.angle_beta   90.00
_cell.angle_gamma   90.00
#
_symmetry.space_group_name_H-M   'P 1'
#
loop_
_entity.id
_entity.type
_entity.pdbx_description
1 polymer ?
#
loop_
_entity_poly.entity_id
_entity_poly.type
_entity_poly.pdbx_seq_one_letter_code
_entity_poly.pdbx_strand_id
1 'polypeptide(L)'
;FWEERDNMIQLFKSKTQNKQLLCNYGVFIINGMLALSIGSLLPYIRDSRGLEYAFCGMILSLHSVGNLISGFISGALPAVLGRKKSIPLFNAFFTLSYPVIIFSDNNYLLALAFFLTGMARGATSNFCNQSINELAPGKASLLNGLHAMFAIGAFVFPLLLLALTSVDASNWIYACYFMLAMGILSWILYFIVPVSSDTVKKET
;
A
#
# COMPACT_ATOMS: atom_id res chain seq x y z
N PHE A 1 32.36 1.35 6.41
CA PHE A 1 31.62 1.17 7.68
C PHE A 1 31.49 2.48 8.48
N TRP A 2 32.60 3.21 8.71
CA TRP A 2 32.58 4.49 9.44
C TRP A 2 31.96 5.63 8.62
N GLU A 3 32.25 5.71 7.35
CA GLU A 3 31.71 6.70 6.41
C GLU A 3 30.18 6.53 6.22
N GLU A 4 29.69 5.29 6.26
CA GLU A 4 28.28 4.97 6.17
C GLU A 4 27.52 5.39 7.44
N ARG A 5 28.15 5.26 8.61
CA ARG A 5 27.60 5.72 9.89
C ARG A 5 27.47 7.24 9.94
N ASP A 6 28.50 7.98 9.52
CA ASP A 6 28.51 9.45 9.55
C ASP A 6 27.50 10.03 8.54
N ASN A 7 27.31 9.38 7.41
CA ASN A 7 26.27 9.70 6.45
C ASN A 7 24.85 9.41 6.96
N MET A 8 24.64 8.37 7.77
CA MET A 8 23.35 8.12 8.43
C MET A 8 23.03 9.19 9.49
N ILE A 9 24.04 9.61 10.25
CA ILE A 9 23.90 10.69 11.25
C ILE A 9 23.52 12.01 10.59
N GLN A 10 24.02 12.29 9.36
CA GLN A 10 23.63 13.47 8.61
C GLN A 10 22.20 13.42 8.07
N LEU A 11 21.68 12.26 7.66
CA LEU A 11 20.27 12.08 7.29
C LEU A 11 19.33 12.43 8.46
N PHE A 12 19.71 12.04 9.67
CA PHE A 12 18.93 12.36 10.88
C PHE A 12 18.99 13.84 11.29
N LYS A 13 19.84 14.67 10.69
CA LYS A 13 19.90 16.13 10.95
C LYS A 13 18.81 16.93 10.23
N SER A 14 18.25 16.44 9.12
CA SER A 14 17.18 17.13 8.40
C SER A 14 15.80 16.67 8.85
N LYS A 15 15.04 17.56 9.53
CA LYS A 15 13.66 17.27 9.97
C LYS A 15 12.73 16.85 8.81
N THR A 16 12.95 17.41 7.61
CA THR A 16 12.11 17.11 6.43
C THR A 16 12.39 15.71 5.90
N GLN A 17 13.66 15.32 5.79
CA GLN A 17 14.05 13.98 5.32
C GLN A 17 13.60 12.90 6.30
N ASN A 18 13.68 13.15 7.61
CA ASN A 18 13.18 12.22 8.62
C ASN A 18 11.66 12.04 8.53
N LYS A 19 10.91 13.13 8.31
CA LYS A 19 9.46 13.03 8.10
C LYS A 19 9.12 12.21 6.86
N GLN A 20 9.85 12.41 5.75
CA GLN A 20 9.66 11.64 4.52
C GLN A 20 9.99 10.15 4.73
N LEU A 21 11.08 9.83 5.43
CA LEU A 21 11.45 8.46 5.75
C LEU A 21 10.37 7.76 6.60
N LEU A 22 9.96 8.40 7.70
CA LEU A 22 8.93 7.85 8.60
C LEU A 22 7.59 7.68 7.89
N CYS A 23 7.21 8.62 7.03
CA CYS A 23 6.00 8.52 6.22
C CYS A 23 6.05 7.31 5.28
N ASN A 24 7.14 7.16 4.51
CA ASN A 24 7.31 6.03 3.60
C ASN A 24 7.29 4.69 4.35
N TYR A 25 7.92 4.63 5.52
CA TYR A 25 7.91 3.43 6.37
C TYR A 25 6.50 3.13 6.89
N GLY A 26 5.77 4.14 7.38
CA GLY A 26 4.39 3.97 7.84
C GLY A 26 3.44 3.53 6.72
N VAL A 27 3.53 4.16 5.55
CA VAL A 27 2.74 3.76 4.38
C VAL A 27 3.11 2.35 3.91
N PHE A 28 4.38 1.96 4.04
CA PHE A 28 4.80 0.62 3.61
C PHE A 28 4.36 -0.49 4.57
N ILE A 29 4.19 -0.20 5.87
CA ILE A 29 3.48 -1.07 6.82
C ILE A 29 2.03 -1.29 6.32
N ILE A 30 1.32 -0.21 5.99
CA ILE A 30 -0.05 -0.29 5.47
C ILE A 30 -0.10 -1.09 4.16
N ASN A 31 0.89 -0.92 3.28
CA ASN A 31 0.99 -1.67 2.04
C ASN A 31 1.22 -3.19 2.28
N GLY A 32 1.99 -3.54 3.32
CA GLY A 32 2.14 -4.92 3.78
C GLY A 32 0.83 -5.52 4.29
N MET A 33 0.07 -4.77 5.09
CA MET A 33 -1.27 -5.16 5.53
C MET A 33 -2.19 -5.39 4.33
N LEU A 34 -2.22 -4.46 3.36
CA LEU A 34 -3.01 -4.58 2.14
C LEU A 34 -2.64 -5.83 1.33
N ALA A 35 -1.36 -6.16 1.24
CA ALA A 35 -0.89 -7.32 0.49
C ALA A 35 -1.46 -8.64 1.01
N LEU A 36 -1.52 -8.81 2.33
CA LEU A 36 -2.00 -10.04 2.97
C LEU A 36 -3.51 -10.01 3.28
N SER A 37 -4.12 -8.83 3.36
CA SER A 37 -5.55 -8.69 3.66
C SER A 37 -6.43 -9.41 2.63
N ILE A 38 -6.09 -9.30 1.36
CA ILE A 38 -6.88 -9.85 0.26
C ILE A 38 -7.02 -11.38 0.37
N GLY A 39 -5.89 -12.08 0.50
CA GLY A 39 -5.90 -13.55 0.64
C GLY A 39 -6.51 -14.01 1.96
N SER A 40 -6.26 -13.28 3.05
CA SER A 40 -6.76 -13.64 4.38
C SER A 40 -8.27 -13.42 4.54
N LEU A 41 -8.83 -12.36 3.93
CA LEU A 41 -10.27 -12.05 3.97
C LEU A 41 -11.10 -12.94 3.06
N LEU A 42 -10.51 -13.46 1.98
CA LEU A 42 -11.24 -14.14 0.92
C LEU A 42 -12.09 -15.34 1.39
N PRO A 43 -11.64 -16.22 2.30
CA PRO A 43 -12.47 -17.30 2.83
C PRO A 43 -13.74 -16.78 3.50
N TYR A 44 -13.63 -15.72 4.30
CA TYR A 44 -14.78 -15.11 5.00
C TYR A 44 -15.76 -14.43 4.03
N ILE A 45 -15.23 -13.71 3.03
CA ILE A 45 -16.05 -13.09 1.97
C ILE A 45 -16.79 -14.17 1.17
N ARG A 46 -16.09 -15.26 0.83
CA ARG A 46 -16.68 -16.40 0.12
C ARG A 46 -17.84 -16.99 0.90
N ASP A 47 -17.62 -17.33 2.17
CA ASP A 47 -18.61 -18.01 2.99
C ASP A 47 -19.81 -17.11 3.30
N SER A 48 -19.58 -15.82 3.54
CA SER A 48 -20.65 -14.85 3.80
C SER A 48 -21.53 -14.56 2.59
N ARG A 49 -21.00 -14.72 1.37
CA ARG A 49 -21.71 -14.39 0.11
C ARG A 49 -22.00 -15.60 -0.77
N GLY A 50 -21.63 -16.79 -0.36
CA GLY A 50 -21.84 -18.01 -1.14
C GLY A 50 -21.08 -18.01 -2.47
N LEU A 51 -19.86 -17.44 -2.51
CA LEU A 51 -19.10 -17.35 -3.76
C LEU A 51 -18.48 -18.70 -4.14
N GLU A 52 -18.46 -18.99 -5.42
CA GLU A 52 -17.79 -20.17 -5.97
C GLU A 52 -16.25 -20.03 -5.90
N TYR A 53 -15.55 -21.16 -5.71
CA TYR A 53 -14.09 -21.20 -5.69
C TYR A 53 -13.45 -20.64 -6.98
N ALA A 54 -14.07 -20.93 -8.14
CA ALA A 54 -13.61 -20.41 -9.41
C ALA A 54 -13.62 -18.87 -9.45
N PHE A 55 -14.68 -18.24 -8.91
CA PHE A 55 -14.76 -16.79 -8.80
C PHE A 55 -13.70 -16.24 -7.82
N CYS A 56 -13.48 -16.90 -6.68
CA CYS A 56 -12.44 -16.55 -5.72
C CYS A 56 -11.05 -16.56 -6.37
N GLY A 57 -10.73 -17.59 -7.15
CA GLY A 57 -9.47 -17.65 -7.91
C GLY A 57 -9.34 -16.51 -8.94
N MET A 58 -10.45 -16.19 -9.62
CA MET A 58 -10.48 -15.08 -10.58
C MET A 58 -10.19 -13.72 -9.92
N ILE A 59 -10.82 -13.40 -8.80
CA ILE A 59 -10.59 -12.10 -8.14
C ILE A 59 -9.18 -11.96 -7.56
N LEU A 60 -8.54 -13.06 -7.09
CA LEU A 60 -7.13 -13.06 -6.71
C LEU A 60 -6.22 -12.81 -7.93
N SER A 61 -6.57 -13.42 -9.06
CA SER A 61 -5.85 -13.18 -10.32
C SER A 61 -5.98 -11.74 -10.78
N LEU A 62 -7.18 -11.14 -10.69
CA LEU A 62 -7.42 -9.73 -11.01
C LEU A 62 -6.62 -8.80 -10.09
N HIS A 63 -6.54 -9.10 -8.79
CA HIS A 63 -5.67 -8.35 -7.89
C HIS A 63 -4.19 -8.40 -8.34
N SER A 64 -3.71 -9.58 -8.72
CA SER A 64 -2.33 -9.76 -9.20
C SER A 64 -2.08 -9.02 -10.51
N VAL A 65 -3.03 -9.05 -11.44
CA VAL A 65 -3.00 -8.30 -12.70
C VAL A 65 -2.99 -6.80 -12.44
N GLY A 66 -3.84 -6.30 -11.53
CA GLY A 66 -3.85 -4.90 -11.11
C GLY A 66 -2.51 -4.45 -10.55
N ASN A 67 -1.89 -5.28 -9.70
CA ASN A 67 -0.56 -5.03 -9.15
C ASN A 67 0.52 -4.95 -10.24
N LEU A 68 0.48 -5.85 -11.21
CA LEU A 68 1.42 -5.85 -12.34
C LEU A 68 1.25 -4.61 -13.22
N ILE A 69 0.02 -4.30 -13.63
CA ILE A 69 -0.30 -3.14 -14.48
C ILE A 69 0.13 -1.84 -13.79
N SER A 70 -0.16 -1.70 -12.49
CA SER A 70 0.24 -0.51 -11.74
C SER A 70 1.74 -0.34 -11.65
N GLY A 71 2.50 -1.42 -11.69
CA GLY A 71 3.96 -1.40 -11.73
C GLY A 71 4.49 -0.57 -12.91
N PHE A 72 3.87 -0.73 -14.08
CA PHE A 72 4.21 0.04 -15.28
C PHE A 72 3.64 1.47 -15.23
N ILE A 73 2.35 1.61 -14.89
CA ILE A 73 1.67 2.91 -14.92
C ILE A 73 2.24 3.86 -13.86
N SER A 74 2.54 3.39 -12.66
CA SER A 74 3.08 4.23 -11.57
C SER A 74 4.48 4.75 -11.86
N GLY A 75 5.23 4.11 -12.74
CA GLY A 75 6.51 4.63 -13.23
C GLY A 75 6.35 5.77 -14.24
N ALA A 76 5.35 5.68 -15.12
CA ALA A 76 5.13 6.64 -16.21
C ALA A 76 4.21 7.83 -15.81
N LEU A 77 3.18 7.56 -15.01
CA LEU A 77 2.14 8.54 -14.68
C LEU A 77 2.66 9.82 -13.99
N PRO A 78 3.65 9.76 -13.07
CA PRO A 78 4.24 10.95 -12.47
C PRO A 78 4.89 11.91 -13.46
N ALA A 79 5.37 11.42 -14.59
CA ALA A 79 5.94 12.26 -15.65
C ALA A 79 4.85 13.12 -16.36
N VAL A 80 3.60 12.66 -16.34
CA VAL A 80 2.46 13.33 -17.00
C VAL A 80 1.66 14.18 -16.00
N LEU A 81 1.29 13.62 -14.87
CA LEU A 81 0.40 14.24 -13.89
C LEU A 81 1.14 14.87 -12.69
N GLY A 82 2.44 14.57 -12.53
CA GLY A 82 3.21 14.90 -11.34
C GLY A 82 2.92 13.95 -10.17
N ARG A 83 3.91 13.76 -9.28
CA ARG A 83 3.79 12.86 -8.12
C ARG A 83 2.69 13.26 -7.16
N LYS A 84 2.49 14.57 -6.95
CA LYS A 84 1.46 15.10 -6.04
C LYS A 84 0.04 14.69 -6.41
N LYS A 85 -0.22 14.38 -7.68
CA LYS A 85 -1.53 13.91 -8.14
C LYS A 85 -1.57 12.38 -8.30
N SER A 86 -0.47 11.79 -8.77
CA SER A 86 -0.40 10.35 -9.04
C SER A 86 -0.51 9.52 -7.76
N ILE A 87 0.18 9.90 -6.69
CA ILE A 87 0.17 9.17 -5.43
C ILE A 87 -1.24 9.12 -4.80
N PRO A 88 -1.94 10.27 -4.60
CA PRO A 88 -3.31 10.24 -4.08
C PRO A 88 -4.29 9.48 -4.97
N LEU A 89 -4.12 9.53 -6.29
CA LEU A 89 -4.99 8.78 -7.22
C LEU A 89 -4.93 7.27 -6.97
N PHE A 90 -3.73 6.70 -6.89
CA PHE A 90 -3.60 5.27 -6.60
C PHE A 90 -4.05 4.91 -5.18
N ASN A 91 -3.83 5.82 -4.22
CA ASN A 91 -4.32 5.60 -2.86
C ASN A 91 -5.86 5.66 -2.78
N ALA A 92 -6.52 6.42 -3.68
CA ALA A 92 -7.97 6.40 -3.82
C ALA A 92 -8.48 5.01 -4.17
N PHE A 93 -7.79 4.27 -5.02
CA PHE A 93 -8.15 2.90 -5.37
C PHE A 93 -8.19 1.98 -4.15
N PHE A 94 -7.22 2.11 -3.23
CA PHE A 94 -7.24 1.40 -1.96
C PHE A 94 -8.45 1.80 -1.11
N THR A 95 -8.59 3.09 -0.85
CA THR A 95 -9.60 3.61 0.08
C THR A 95 -11.02 3.34 -0.42
N LEU A 96 -11.29 3.46 -1.71
CA LEU A 96 -12.62 3.24 -2.30
C LEU A 96 -12.98 1.75 -2.47
N SER A 97 -11.99 0.88 -2.56
CA SER A 97 -12.25 -0.56 -2.71
C SER A 97 -12.85 -1.20 -1.47
N TYR A 98 -12.44 -0.79 -0.27
CA TYR A 98 -12.94 -1.40 0.96
C TYR A 98 -14.43 -1.13 1.22
N PRO A 99 -15.00 0.08 1.01
CA PRO A 99 -16.46 0.25 1.03
C PRO A 99 -17.19 -0.69 0.08
N VAL A 100 -16.66 -0.91 -1.12
CA VAL A 100 -17.26 -1.88 -2.06
C VAL A 100 -17.18 -3.30 -1.50
N ILE A 101 -16.04 -3.71 -0.92
CA ILE A 101 -15.87 -5.02 -0.29
C ILE A 101 -16.81 -5.18 0.91
N ILE A 102 -17.12 -4.12 1.66
CA ILE A 102 -18.00 -4.15 2.83
C ILE A 102 -19.48 -4.22 2.42
N PHE A 103 -19.91 -3.37 1.50
CA PHE A 103 -21.33 -3.08 1.28
C PHE A 103 -21.92 -3.63 -0.02
N SER A 104 -21.09 -4.07 -0.98
CA SER A 104 -21.59 -4.51 -2.28
C SER A 104 -21.74 -6.02 -2.36
N ASP A 105 -22.93 -6.48 -2.73
CA ASP A 105 -23.20 -7.89 -3.07
C ASP A 105 -23.00 -8.18 -4.57
N ASN A 106 -22.61 -7.16 -5.35
CA ASN A 106 -22.40 -7.32 -6.78
C ASN A 106 -21.00 -7.90 -7.06
N ASN A 107 -20.97 -9.08 -7.66
CA ASN A 107 -19.74 -9.79 -7.98
C ASN A 107 -18.80 -9.01 -8.92
N TYR A 108 -19.35 -8.23 -9.87
CA TYR A 108 -18.54 -7.42 -10.79
C TYR A 108 -17.86 -6.25 -10.06
N LEU A 109 -18.58 -5.59 -9.13
CA LEU A 109 -18.01 -4.53 -8.31
C LEU A 109 -16.96 -5.11 -7.35
N LEU A 110 -17.18 -6.30 -6.81
CA LEU A 110 -16.21 -7.00 -5.97
C LEU A 110 -14.93 -7.31 -6.77
N ALA A 111 -15.06 -7.84 -7.97
CA ALA A 111 -13.94 -8.11 -8.87
C ALA A 111 -13.15 -6.85 -9.21
N LEU A 112 -13.86 -5.74 -9.50
CA LEU A 112 -13.24 -4.43 -9.74
C LEU A 112 -12.50 -3.92 -8.49
N ALA A 113 -13.10 -4.04 -7.30
CA ALA A 113 -12.47 -3.64 -6.05
C ALA A 113 -11.16 -4.40 -5.80
N PHE A 114 -11.13 -5.70 -6.04
CA PHE A 114 -9.90 -6.50 -5.92
C PHE A 114 -8.83 -6.09 -6.94
N PHE A 115 -9.22 -5.82 -8.18
CA PHE A 115 -8.31 -5.28 -9.18
C PHE A 115 -7.71 -3.93 -8.75
N LEU A 116 -8.53 -3.01 -8.26
CA LEU A 116 -8.11 -1.69 -7.80
C LEU A 116 -7.22 -1.75 -6.55
N THR A 117 -7.47 -2.68 -5.61
CA THR A 117 -6.55 -2.91 -4.48
C THR A 117 -5.19 -3.39 -4.95
N GLY A 118 -5.15 -4.24 -5.98
CA GLY A 118 -3.91 -4.65 -6.63
C GLY A 118 -3.15 -3.47 -7.24
N MET A 119 -3.85 -2.61 -7.96
CA MET A 119 -3.27 -1.38 -8.53
C MET A 119 -2.70 -0.46 -7.44
N ALA A 120 -3.45 -0.23 -6.37
CA ALA A 120 -2.99 0.59 -5.26
C ALA A 120 -1.72 0.03 -4.61
N ARG A 121 -1.70 -1.30 -4.37
CA ARG A 121 -0.57 -1.99 -3.76
C ARG A 121 0.72 -1.84 -4.58
N GLY A 122 0.67 -2.12 -5.88
CA GLY A 122 1.83 -2.06 -6.76
C GLY A 122 2.37 -0.64 -6.92
N ALA A 123 1.48 0.33 -7.11
CA ALA A 123 1.86 1.74 -7.20
C ALA A 123 2.50 2.25 -5.90
N THR A 124 1.91 1.94 -4.74
CA THR A 124 2.48 2.32 -3.43
C THR A 124 3.88 1.73 -3.24
N SER A 125 4.09 0.47 -3.65
CA SER A 125 5.40 -0.18 -3.58
C SER A 125 6.43 0.60 -4.40
N ASN A 126 6.11 0.96 -5.64
CA ASN A 126 7.01 1.71 -6.51
C ASN A 126 7.30 3.12 -5.97
N PHE A 127 6.29 3.86 -5.52
CA PHE A 127 6.46 5.21 -5.00
C PHE A 127 7.32 5.25 -3.74
N CYS A 128 7.12 4.31 -2.80
CA CYS A 128 7.94 4.22 -1.59
C CYS A 128 9.38 3.85 -1.91
N ASN A 129 9.60 2.83 -2.77
CA ASN A 129 10.95 2.43 -3.19
C ASN A 129 11.69 3.58 -3.88
N GLN A 130 11.02 4.28 -4.81
CA GLN A 130 11.60 5.43 -5.49
C GLN A 130 11.91 6.56 -4.51
N SER A 131 11.00 6.88 -3.60
CA SER A 131 11.19 7.93 -2.59
C SER A 131 12.40 7.64 -1.69
N ILE A 132 12.58 6.40 -1.24
CA ILE A 132 13.75 6.03 -0.41
C ILE A 132 15.04 6.09 -1.21
N ASN A 133 15.06 5.66 -2.46
CA ASN A 133 16.23 5.75 -3.32
C ASN A 133 16.65 7.21 -3.59
N GLU A 134 15.70 8.12 -3.69
CA GLU A 134 15.97 9.56 -3.86
C GLU A 134 16.43 10.23 -2.56
N LEU A 135 15.86 9.83 -1.41
CA LEU A 135 16.28 10.34 -0.10
C LEU A 135 17.73 9.96 0.24
N ALA A 136 18.13 8.76 -0.14
CA ALA A 136 19.43 8.20 0.22
C ALA A 136 19.98 7.30 -0.89
N PRO A 137 20.51 7.90 -1.98
CA PRO A 137 21.07 7.14 -3.09
C PRO A 137 22.15 6.16 -2.63
N GLY A 138 22.02 4.89 -3.04
CA GLY A 138 22.99 3.84 -2.73
C GLY A 138 22.94 3.28 -1.29
N LYS A 139 22.03 3.75 -0.43
CA LYS A 139 21.91 3.24 0.96
C LYS A 139 20.94 2.06 1.03
N ALA A 140 21.45 0.87 0.78
CA ALA A 140 20.69 -0.38 0.83
C ALA A 140 20.03 -0.62 2.21
N SER A 141 20.63 -0.14 3.31
CA SER A 141 20.08 -0.30 4.66
C SER A 141 18.70 0.33 4.84
N LEU A 142 18.45 1.51 4.27
CA LEU A 142 17.14 2.17 4.34
C LEU A 142 16.10 1.46 3.48
N LEU A 143 16.50 0.94 2.33
CA LEU A 143 15.63 0.15 1.48
C LEU A 143 15.27 -1.19 2.14
N ASN A 144 16.25 -1.85 2.78
CA ASN A 144 16.00 -3.05 3.58
C ASN A 144 15.08 -2.75 4.77
N GLY A 145 15.25 -1.60 5.43
CA GLY A 145 14.34 -1.11 6.46
C GLY A 145 12.91 -0.93 5.94
N LEU A 146 12.73 -0.38 4.73
CA LEU A 146 11.43 -0.27 4.09
C LEU A 146 10.77 -1.65 3.92
N HIS A 147 11.50 -2.64 3.40
CA HIS A 147 10.99 -4.00 3.24
C HIS A 147 10.71 -4.70 4.59
N ALA A 148 11.47 -4.39 5.64
CA ALA A 148 11.17 -4.86 6.99
C ALA A 148 9.83 -4.29 7.51
N MET A 149 9.52 -3.02 7.23
CA MET A 149 8.23 -2.42 7.57
C MET A 149 7.07 -3.09 6.81
N PHE A 150 7.28 -3.41 5.54
CA PHE A 150 6.31 -4.22 4.78
C PHE A 150 6.04 -5.57 5.45
N ALA A 151 7.09 -6.29 5.84
CA ALA A 151 6.96 -7.58 6.50
C ALA A 151 6.19 -7.49 7.82
N ILE A 152 6.42 -6.43 8.62
CA ILE A 152 5.65 -6.15 9.84
C ILE A 152 4.16 -6.00 9.50
N GLY A 153 3.81 -5.18 8.52
CA GLY A 153 2.43 -5.00 8.08
C GLY A 153 1.79 -6.29 7.58
N ALA A 154 2.51 -7.04 6.76
CA ALA A 154 2.08 -8.33 6.24
C ALA A 154 1.80 -9.36 7.35
N PHE A 155 2.51 -9.28 8.46
CA PHE A 155 2.30 -10.15 9.62
C PHE A 155 1.16 -9.67 10.52
N VAL A 156 1.05 -8.37 10.73
CA VAL A 156 0.06 -7.75 11.65
C VAL A 156 -1.37 -8.00 11.17
N PHE A 157 -1.65 -7.87 9.86
CA PHE A 157 -3.03 -7.99 9.39
C PHE A 157 -3.65 -9.38 9.60
N PRO A 158 -3.00 -10.50 9.22
CA PRO A 158 -3.57 -11.83 9.50
C PRO A 158 -3.78 -12.11 10.99
N LEU A 159 -2.90 -11.60 11.86
CA LEU A 159 -3.08 -11.74 13.31
C LEU A 159 -4.27 -10.94 13.83
N LEU A 160 -4.46 -9.70 13.34
CA LEU A 160 -5.64 -8.90 13.66
C LEU A 160 -6.93 -9.62 13.22
N LEU A 161 -6.95 -10.13 11.99
CA LEU A 161 -8.09 -10.87 11.46
C LEU A 161 -8.37 -12.11 12.31
N LEU A 162 -7.35 -12.89 12.65
CA LEU A 162 -7.47 -14.05 13.51
C LEU A 162 -8.05 -13.69 14.89
N ALA A 163 -7.55 -12.63 15.51
CA ALA A 163 -8.04 -12.16 16.81
C ALA A 163 -9.52 -11.74 16.75
N LEU A 164 -9.96 -11.08 15.69
CA LEU A 164 -11.35 -10.67 15.51
C LEU A 164 -12.26 -11.88 15.25
N THR A 165 -11.84 -12.77 14.36
CA THR A 165 -12.67 -13.92 13.91
C THR A 165 -12.64 -15.10 14.88
N SER A 166 -11.71 -15.14 15.84
CA SER A 166 -11.72 -16.11 16.94
C SER A 166 -12.90 -15.92 17.90
N VAL A 167 -13.47 -14.71 17.97
CA VAL A 167 -14.67 -14.41 18.77
C VAL A 167 -15.94 -14.77 17.99
N ASP A 168 -16.03 -14.31 16.75
CA ASP A 168 -17.11 -14.60 15.82
C ASP A 168 -16.58 -14.45 14.39
N ALA A 169 -16.88 -15.45 13.54
CA ALA A 169 -16.44 -15.43 12.14
C ALA A 169 -16.94 -14.19 11.37
N SER A 170 -18.13 -13.67 11.72
CA SER A 170 -18.70 -12.46 11.09
C SER A 170 -17.88 -11.19 11.35
N ASN A 171 -17.01 -11.19 12.35
CA ASN A 171 -16.15 -10.06 12.71
C ASN A 171 -15.06 -9.72 11.65
N TRP A 172 -14.94 -10.53 10.59
CA TRP A 172 -14.07 -10.20 9.45
C TRP A 172 -14.37 -8.80 8.88
N ILE A 173 -15.62 -8.34 9.01
CA ILE A 173 -16.05 -7.03 8.53
C ILE A 173 -15.34 -5.88 9.28
N TYR A 174 -15.03 -6.05 10.57
CA TYR A 174 -14.25 -5.06 11.33
C TYR A 174 -12.80 -4.96 10.85
N ALA A 175 -12.23 -6.06 10.35
CA ALA A 175 -10.93 -6.00 9.70
C ALA A 175 -10.99 -5.19 8.39
N CYS A 176 -12.10 -5.23 7.65
CA CYS A 176 -12.31 -4.38 6.47
C CYS A 176 -12.45 -2.89 6.85
N TYR A 177 -13.17 -2.56 7.93
CA TYR A 177 -13.23 -1.19 8.46
C TYR A 177 -11.87 -0.69 8.93
N PHE A 178 -11.10 -1.55 9.58
CA PHE A 178 -9.72 -1.23 9.94
C PHE A 178 -8.87 -0.90 8.69
N MET A 179 -8.97 -1.70 7.63
CA MET A 179 -8.24 -1.42 6.38
C MET A 179 -8.71 -0.12 5.70
N LEU A 180 -10.01 0.18 5.74
CA LEU A 180 -10.52 1.47 5.28
C LEU A 180 -9.89 2.64 6.05
N ALA A 181 -9.82 2.53 7.39
CA ALA A 181 -9.15 3.53 8.22
C ALA A 181 -7.65 3.67 7.88
N MET A 182 -6.97 2.56 7.60
CA MET A 182 -5.57 2.58 7.16
C MET A 182 -5.40 3.24 5.76
N GLY A 183 -6.36 3.06 4.86
CA GLY A 183 -6.39 3.77 3.57
C GLY A 183 -6.51 5.29 3.76
N ILE A 184 -7.39 5.73 4.64
CA ILE A 184 -7.54 7.15 5.00
C ILE A 184 -6.27 7.68 5.68
N LEU A 185 -5.68 6.92 6.60
CA LEU A 185 -4.42 7.29 7.26
C LEU A 185 -3.28 7.46 6.24
N SER A 186 -3.18 6.55 5.26
CA SER A 186 -2.21 6.65 4.17
C SER A 186 -2.38 7.96 3.39
N TRP A 187 -3.62 8.38 3.12
CA TRP A 187 -3.91 9.67 2.50
C TRP A 187 -3.41 10.85 3.35
N ILE A 188 -3.73 10.85 4.64
CA ILE A 188 -3.29 11.89 5.58
C ILE A 188 -1.76 11.99 5.59
N LEU A 189 -1.07 10.85 5.64
CA LEU A 189 0.40 10.81 5.60
C LEU A 189 0.97 11.44 4.33
N TYR A 190 0.39 11.18 3.18
CA TYR A 190 0.84 11.76 1.91
C TYR A 190 0.54 13.25 1.77
N PHE A 191 -0.50 13.78 2.45
CA PHE A 191 -0.77 15.22 2.47
C PHE A 191 0.12 16.00 3.44
N ILE A 192 0.48 15.39 4.58
CA ILE A 192 1.32 16.05 5.60
C ILE A 192 2.79 16.10 5.18
N VAL A 193 3.26 15.08 4.45
CA VAL A 193 4.66 14.99 4.06
C VAL A 193 4.83 15.54 2.66
N PRO A 194 5.70 16.55 2.49
CA PRO A 194 6.00 17.06 1.16
C PRO A 194 6.66 15.94 0.34
N VAL A 195 5.96 15.50 -0.69
CA VAL A 195 6.56 14.67 -1.75
C VAL A 195 7.66 15.54 -2.39
N SER A 196 8.86 14.97 -2.57
CA SER A 196 9.94 15.68 -3.25
C SER A 196 9.40 16.27 -4.56
N SER A 197 9.59 17.58 -4.73
CA SER A 197 9.06 18.30 -5.87
C SER A 197 9.56 17.68 -7.18
N ASP A 198 8.69 17.61 -8.19
CA ASP A 198 8.95 17.13 -9.56
C ASP A 198 10.04 17.92 -10.32
N THR A 199 11.00 18.49 -9.63
CA THR A 199 12.19 19.10 -10.22
C THR A 199 13.20 18.02 -10.59
N VAL A 200 12.83 17.13 -11.51
CA VAL A 200 13.81 16.67 -12.47
C VAL A 200 14.10 17.91 -13.35
N LYS A 201 15.11 18.68 -12.99
CA LYS A 201 15.73 19.61 -13.94
C LYS A 201 16.01 18.78 -15.19
N LYS A 202 15.31 19.07 -16.29
CA LYS A 202 15.80 18.74 -17.61
C LYS A 202 17.15 19.44 -17.71
N GLU A 203 18.21 18.69 -17.52
CA GLU A 203 19.52 19.08 -18.00
C GLU A 203 19.40 19.09 -19.51
N THR A 204 19.27 20.30 -20.07
CA THR A 204 19.48 20.58 -21.48
C THR A 204 20.97 20.51 -21.80
#